data_a91d250355c39a331757274b275ecc0e
#
_entry.id   a91d250355c39a331757274b275ecc0e
#
_cell.length_a   1.000
_cell.length_b   1.000
_cell.length_c   1.000
_cell.angle_alpha   90.00
_cell.angle_beta   90.00
_cell.angle_gamma   90.00
#
_symmetry.space_group_name_H-M   'P 1'
#
loop_
_entity.id
_entity.type
_entity.pdbx_description
1 polymer ?
#
loop_
_entity_poly.entity_id
_entity_poly.type
_entity_poly.pdbx_seq_one_letter_code
_entity_poly.pdbx_strand_id
1 'polypeptide(L)'
;MQLTAGNAEKLISSLGMADLPLVEHKPVLTRVEPNWFSKYKNLCKEFIMSLSDSIETLAFMNLSQDEFVNLIMGRAIPENLSIRFRVPLTWGGKLEINNLFMCKTFPHSYNMDRFIIQQSGNDAIWLPNPAQKIYLPVNMLGGGDGGNATEDRLTENAAAQIVADRDF
;
A
#
# COMPACT_ATOMS: atom_id res chain seq x y z
N MET A 1 9.41 -14.30 16.94
CA MET A 1 9.60 -15.51 16.11
C MET A 1 9.75 -15.10 14.66
N GLN A 2 10.70 -15.71 13.96
CA GLN A 2 10.98 -15.38 12.58
C GLN A 2 10.11 -16.21 11.64
N LEU A 3 9.44 -15.57 10.68
CA LEU A 3 8.65 -16.29 9.68
C LEU A 3 9.54 -16.80 8.55
N THR A 4 9.26 -18.02 8.10
CA THR A 4 9.82 -18.51 6.84
C THR A 4 9.02 -17.94 5.67
N ALA A 5 9.57 -17.99 4.46
CA ALA A 5 8.85 -17.56 3.27
C ALA A 5 7.49 -18.26 3.14
N GLY A 6 7.48 -19.58 3.34
CA GLY A 6 6.24 -20.36 3.24
C GLY A 6 5.20 -19.95 4.29
N ASN A 7 5.62 -19.71 5.51
CA ASN A 7 4.71 -19.27 6.56
C ASN A 7 4.20 -17.83 6.32
N ALA A 8 5.05 -16.97 5.78
CA ALA A 8 4.63 -15.61 5.41
C ALA A 8 3.58 -15.66 4.29
N GLU A 9 3.77 -16.52 3.30
CA GLU A 9 2.79 -16.71 2.23
C GLU A 9 1.45 -17.23 2.77
N LYS A 10 1.49 -18.17 3.70
CA LYS A 10 0.28 -18.68 4.35
C LYS A 10 -0.44 -17.57 5.13
N LEU A 11 0.31 -16.76 5.86
CA LEU A 11 -0.25 -15.68 6.65
C LEU A 11 -0.91 -14.64 5.75
N ILE A 12 -0.23 -14.17 4.71
CA ILE A 12 -0.79 -13.17 3.82
C ILE A 12 -2.01 -13.72 3.06
N SER A 13 -2.00 -14.99 2.71
CA SER A 13 -3.14 -15.64 2.07
C SER A 13 -4.33 -15.73 3.01
N SER A 14 -4.09 -16.03 4.30
CA SER A 14 -5.17 -16.05 5.31
C SER A 14 -5.78 -14.69 5.54
N LEU A 15 -5.06 -13.63 5.17
CA LEU A 15 -5.54 -12.25 5.24
C LEU A 15 -6.14 -11.78 3.91
N GLY A 16 -6.43 -12.70 3.00
CA GLY A 16 -7.13 -12.40 1.76
C GLY A 16 -6.26 -11.90 0.62
N MET A 17 -4.94 -12.01 0.75
CA MET A 17 -4.02 -11.51 -0.28
C MET A 17 -3.15 -12.64 -0.84
N ALA A 18 -3.82 -13.67 -1.34
CA ALA A 18 -3.13 -14.77 -2.00
C ALA A 18 -2.35 -14.28 -3.23
N ASP A 19 -1.24 -14.93 -3.50
CA ASP A 19 -0.39 -14.65 -4.66
C ASP A 19 0.26 -13.27 -4.67
N LEU A 20 0.24 -12.56 -3.55
CA LEU A 20 1.01 -11.32 -3.43
C LEU A 20 2.49 -11.68 -3.25
N PRO A 21 3.35 -11.31 -4.19
CA PRO A 21 4.78 -11.58 -4.04
C PRO A 21 5.37 -10.84 -2.84
N LEU A 22 6.17 -11.54 -2.05
CA LEU A 22 6.78 -10.98 -0.85
C LEU A 22 8.30 -11.02 -0.95
N VAL A 23 8.94 -10.07 -0.30
CA VAL A 23 10.39 -10.05 -0.11
C VAL A 23 10.72 -9.86 1.35
N GLU A 24 11.84 -10.36 1.78
CA GLU A 24 12.31 -10.18 3.14
C GLU A 24 12.93 -8.79 3.31
N HIS A 25 12.62 -8.17 4.42
CA HIS A 25 13.14 -6.84 4.77
C HIS A 25 13.63 -6.86 6.21
N LYS A 26 14.81 -6.30 6.45
CA LYS A 26 15.33 -6.15 7.80
C LYS A 26 14.93 -4.77 8.33
N PRO A 27 14.04 -4.68 9.33
CA PRO A 27 13.62 -3.40 9.87
C PRO A 27 14.78 -2.64 10.48
N VAL A 28 14.82 -1.34 10.20
CA VAL A 28 15.78 -0.42 10.81
C VAL A 28 14.96 0.69 11.45
N LEU A 29 14.98 0.76 12.77
CA LEU A 29 14.22 1.78 13.48
C LEU A 29 14.67 3.15 13.00
N THR A 30 13.74 3.90 12.43
CA THR A 30 14.03 5.16 11.76
C THR A 30 13.08 6.23 12.26
N ARG A 31 13.63 7.41 12.51
CA ARG A 31 12.84 8.57 12.88
C ARG A 31 12.23 9.19 11.63
N VAL A 32 10.91 9.38 11.66
CA VAL A 32 10.17 9.94 10.52
C VAL A 32 10.33 11.46 10.51
N GLU A 33 10.58 12.03 9.31
CA GLU A 33 10.70 13.48 9.14
C GLU A 33 9.38 14.18 9.49
N PRO A 34 9.42 15.36 10.17
CA PRO A 34 8.18 16.06 10.52
C PRO A 34 7.31 16.44 9.33
N ASN A 35 7.89 16.69 8.16
CA ASN A 35 7.15 17.07 6.96
C ASN A 35 6.90 15.91 5.99
N TRP A 36 6.98 14.68 6.48
CA TRP A 36 6.86 13.49 5.62
C TRP A 36 5.51 13.43 4.89
N PHE A 37 4.45 13.88 5.53
CA PHE A 37 3.11 13.76 4.93
C PHE A 37 2.97 14.62 3.68
N SER A 38 3.53 15.83 3.66
CA SER A 38 3.54 16.68 2.47
C SER A 38 4.31 16.02 1.33
N LYS A 39 5.46 15.44 1.65
CA LYS A 39 6.26 14.70 0.67
C LYS A 39 5.51 13.48 0.16
N TYR A 40 4.85 12.76 1.05
CA TYR A 40 4.07 11.58 0.71
C TYR A 40 2.94 11.94 -0.27
N LYS A 41 2.22 13.02 -0.03
CA LYS A 41 1.14 13.46 -0.92
C LYS A 41 1.66 13.75 -2.33
N ASN A 42 2.80 14.39 -2.44
CA ASN A 42 3.42 14.66 -3.74
C ASN A 42 3.88 13.37 -4.42
N LEU A 43 4.47 12.45 -3.67
CA LEU A 43 4.88 11.16 -4.19
C LEU A 43 3.70 10.34 -4.68
N CYS A 44 2.54 10.42 -4.00
CA CYS A 44 1.33 9.75 -4.45
C CYS A 44 0.90 10.23 -5.83
N LYS A 45 1.00 11.53 -6.08
CA LYS A 45 0.69 12.09 -7.41
C LYS A 45 1.64 11.54 -8.46
N GLU A 46 2.93 11.53 -8.18
CA GLU A 46 3.95 10.99 -9.09
C GLU A 46 3.73 9.50 -9.33
N PHE A 47 3.40 8.74 -8.28
CA PHE A 47 3.11 7.33 -8.39
C PHE A 47 1.92 7.08 -9.32
N ILE A 48 0.82 7.81 -9.12
CA ILE A 48 -0.37 7.71 -9.95
C ILE A 48 -0.04 8.02 -11.40
N MET A 49 0.70 9.10 -11.64
CA MET A 49 1.10 9.49 -12.99
C MET A 49 1.97 8.43 -13.65
N SER A 50 2.80 7.74 -12.87
CA SER A 50 3.62 6.65 -13.40
C SER A 50 2.79 5.46 -13.86
N LEU A 51 1.58 5.27 -13.32
CA LEU A 51 0.68 4.19 -13.72
C LEU A 51 0.07 4.43 -15.10
N SER A 52 0.01 5.67 -15.55
CA SER A 52 -0.53 5.99 -16.87
C SER A 52 0.29 5.38 -18.00
N ASP A 53 1.53 5.03 -17.74
CA ASP A 53 2.39 4.35 -18.70
C ASP A 53 1.97 2.89 -18.92
N SER A 54 1.09 2.36 -18.07
CA SER A 54 0.58 1.00 -18.15
C SER A 54 -0.92 1.02 -18.38
N ILE A 55 -1.33 1.33 -19.60
CA ILE A 55 -2.75 1.39 -19.98
C ILE A 55 -3.47 0.09 -19.63
N GLU A 56 -2.83 -1.05 -19.82
CA GLU A 56 -3.41 -2.35 -19.49
C GLU A 56 -3.73 -2.46 -18.01
N THR A 57 -2.83 -1.98 -17.16
CA THR A 57 -3.05 -1.98 -15.71
C THR A 57 -4.26 -1.13 -15.35
N LEU A 58 -4.37 0.05 -15.96
CA LEU A 58 -5.48 0.95 -15.69
C LEU A 58 -6.81 0.37 -16.18
N ALA A 59 -6.79 -0.37 -17.28
CA ALA A 59 -7.98 -1.01 -17.82
C ALA A 59 -8.58 -2.02 -16.83
N PHE A 60 -7.75 -2.69 -16.06
CA PHE A 60 -8.22 -3.65 -15.05
C PHE A 60 -8.93 -2.99 -13.89
N MET A 61 -8.77 -1.69 -13.69
CA MET A 61 -9.41 -0.99 -12.58
C MET A 61 -10.88 -0.70 -12.80
N ASN A 62 -11.38 -0.90 -14.03
CA ASN A 62 -12.78 -0.67 -14.39
C ASN A 62 -13.26 0.72 -13.96
N LEU A 63 -12.50 1.74 -14.33
CA LEU A 63 -12.77 3.12 -13.93
C LEU A 63 -13.77 3.79 -14.86
N SER A 64 -14.59 4.68 -14.31
CA SER A 64 -15.35 5.62 -15.11
C SER A 64 -14.40 6.61 -15.78
N GLN A 65 -14.92 7.35 -16.77
CA GLN A 65 -14.11 8.34 -17.47
C GLN A 65 -13.60 9.41 -16.49
N ASP A 66 -14.44 9.88 -15.59
CA ASP A 66 -14.05 10.89 -14.61
C ASP A 66 -13.01 10.36 -13.64
N GLU A 67 -13.18 9.13 -13.16
CA GLU A 67 -12.20 8.50 -12.29
C GLU A 67 -10.85 8.33 -12.98
N PHE A 68 -10.88 7.93 -14.24
CA PHE A 68 -9.66 7.77 -15.03
C PHE A 68 -8.92 9.10 -15.18
N VAL A 69 -9.65 10.15 -15.56
CA VAL A 69 -9.05 11.49 -15.74
C VAL A 69 -8.47 12.00 -14.43
N ASN A 70 -9.21 11.87 -13.32
CA ASN A 70 -8.73 12.30 -12.02
C ASN A 70 -7.48 11.51 -11.60
N LEU A 71 -7.45 10.22 -11.91
CA LEU A 71 -6.31 9.38 -11.57
C LEU A 71 -5.05 9.82 -12.35
N ILE A 72 -5.14 9.91 -13.69
CA ILE A 72 -3.97 10.25 -14.48
C ILE A 72 -3.49 11.68 -14.27
N MET A 73 -4.37 12.57 -13.83
CA MET A 73 -4.00 13.95 -13.50
C MET A 73 -3.50 14.10 -12.06
N GLY A 74 -3.47 13.02 -11.30
CA GLY A 74 -3.02 13.06 -9.91
C GLY A 74 -3.95 13.81 -8.97
N ARG A 75 -5.23 13.96 -9.33
CA ARG A 75 -6.19 14.73 -8.53
C ARG A 75 -6.85 13.91 -7.45
N ALA A 76 -7.20 12.66 -7.76
CA ALA A 76 -7.89 11.78 -6.82
C ALA A 76 -7.64 10.32 -7.19
N ILE A 77 -7.69 9.45 -6.21
CA ILE A 77 -7.69 8.02 -6.43
C ILE A 77 -9.13 7.51 -6.35
N PRO A 78 -9.47 6.45 -7.10
CA PRO A 78 -10.82 5.88 -7.09
C PRO A 78 -11.26 5.46 -5.69
N GLU A 79 -12.56 5.41 -5.48
CA GLU A 79 -13.13 4.93 -4.22
C GLU A 79 -12.64 3.53 -3.91
N ASN A 80 -12.48 3.26 -2.63
CA ASN A 80 -12.05 1.96 -2.11
C ASN A 80 -10.66 1.53 -2.61
N LEU A 81 -9.84 2.45 -3.08
CA LEU A 81 -8.43 2.21 -3.35
C LEU A 81 -7.58 3.09 -2.44
N SER A 82 -6.41 2.58 -2.07
CA SER A 82 -5.46 3.29 -1.22
C SER A 82 -4.06 3.11 -1.73
N ILE A 83 -3.26 4.15 -1.60
CA ILE A 83 -1.82 4.10 -1.85
C ILE A 83 -1.16 4.05 -0.48
N ARG A 84 -0.25 3.11 -0.28
CA ARG A 84 0.41 2.94 1.01
C ARG A 84 1.89 2.65 0.84
N PHE A 85 2.64 2.83 1.92
CA PHE A 85 4.04 2.44 1.96
C PHE A 85 4.15 0.92 1.95
N ARG A 86 5.06 0.42 1.14
CA ARG A 86 5.43 -0.98 1.14
C ARG A 86 6.22 -1.34 2.39
N VAL A 87 7.19 -0.50 2.73
CA VAL A 87 7.95 -0.59 3.97
C VAL A 87 7.58 0.62 4.82
N PRO A 88 7.10 0.41 6.06
CA PRO A 88 6.81 1.53 6.96
C PRO A 88 8.02 2.46 7.12
N LEU A 89 7.76 3.74 7.16
CA LEU A 89 8.84 4.72 7.30
C LEU A 89 9.62 4.54 8.60
N THR A 90 8.92 4.15 9.67
CA THR A 90 9.54 3.90 10.97
C THR A 90 10.46 2.68 10.96
N TRP A 91 10.30 1.81 9.97
CA TRP A 91 11.09 0.58 9.84
C TRP A 91 12.12 0.64 8.72
N GLY A 92 12.46 1.85 8.28
CA GLY A 92 13.49 2.07 7.28
C GLY A 92 12.98 2.29 5.86
N GLY A 93 11.67 2.38 5.68
CA GLY A 93 11.09 2.70 4.38
C GLY A 93 11.47 4.11 3.94
N LYS A 94 11.63 4.29 2.64
CA LYS A 94 12.01 5.57 2.08
C LYS A 94 10.82 6.29 1.46
N LEU A 95 10.89 7.61 1.44
CA LEU A 95 9.93 8.46 0.75
C LEU A 95 10.28 8.52 -0.72
N GLU A 96 9.95 7.46 -1.45
CA GLU A 96 10.21 7.36 -2.89
C GLU A 96 9.13 6.51 -3.54
N ILE A 97 8.93 6.67 -4.84
CA ILE A 97 7.88 5.99 -5.59
C ILE A 97 7.95 4.47 -5.44
N ASN A 98 9.17 3.92 -5.44
CA ASN A 98 9.35 2.47 -5.34
C ASN A 98 8.89 1.89 -4.00
N ASN A 99 8.65 2.74 -3.01
CA ASN A 99 8.14 2.31 -1.71
C ASN A 99 6.62 2.47 -1.60
N LEU A 100 5.93 2.70 -2.69
CA LEU A 100 4.48 2.83 -2.71
C LEU A 100 3.85 1.68 -3.48
N PHE A 101 2.65 1.28 -3.05
CA PHE A 101 1.82 0.39 -3.85
C PHE A 101 0.34 0.67 -3.57
N MET A 102 -0.50 0.23 -4.49
CA MET A 102 -1.94 0.50 -4.45
C MET A 102 -2.70 -0.80 -4.27
N CYS A 103 -3.69 -0.79 -3.39
CA CYS A 103 -4.58 -1.92 -3.18
C CYS A 103 -5.95 -1.41 -2.72
N LYS A 104 -6.91 -2.31 -2.56
CA LYS A 104 -8.20 -1.93 -2.01
C LYS A 104 -8.03 -1.45 -0.57
N THR A 105 -8.72 -0.37 -0.23
CA THR A 105 -8.72 0.13 1.15
C THR A 105 -9.23 -0.94 2.09
N PHE A 106 -10.36 -1.55 1.76
CA PHE A 106 -10.90 -2.66 2.49
C PHE A 106 -11.15 -3.82 1.54
N PRO A 107 -10.71 -5.05 1.83
CA PRO A 107 -10.05 -5.42 3.08
C PRO A 107 -8.52 -5.35 3.04
N HIS A 108 -7.93 -5.11 1.87
CA HIS A 108 -6.50 -5.38 1.65
C HIS A 108 -5.59 -4.45 2.44
N SER A 109 -5.84 -3.15 2.43
CA SER A 109 -5.00 -2.21 3.17
C SER A 109 -5.08 -2.46 4.67
N TYR A 110 -6.28 -2.69 5.20
CA TYR A 110 -6.45 -3.05 6.61
C TYR A 110 -5.72 -4.34 6.95
N ASN A 111 -5.85 -5.34 6.10
CA ASN A 111 -5.21 -6.64 6.36
C ASN A 111 -3.69 -6.57 6.19
N MET A 112 -3.21 -5.68 5.34
CA MET A 112 -1.77 -5.43 5.24
C MET A 112 -1.22 -4.85 6.54
N ASP A 113 -1.95 -3.94 7.18
CA ASP A 113 -1.54 -3.42 8.49
C ASP A 113 -1.46 -4.55 9.52
N ARG A 114 -2.43 -5.45 9.52
CA ARG A 114 -2.42 -6.61 10.42
C ARG A 114 -1.22 -7.51 10.13
N PHE A 115 -0.91 -7.73 8.86
CA PHE A 115 0.23 -8.53 8.44
C PHE A 115 1.54 -7.94 8.96
N ILE A 116 1.70 -6.63 8.83
CA ILE A 116 2.90 -5.92 9.29
C ILE A 116 2.99 -5.98 10.82
N ILE A 117 1.89 -5.69 11.51
CA ILE A 117 1.87 -5.64 12.98
C ILE A 117 2.17 -7.01 13.57
N GLN A 118 1.67 -8.09 12.97
CA GLN A 118 1.95 -9.44 13.45
C GLN A 118 3.41 -9.83 13.34
N GLN A 119 4.16 -9.15 12.52
CA GLN A 119 5.60 -9.39 12.38
C GLN A 119 6.45 -8.46 13.24
N SER A 120 5.81 -7.58 13.99
CA SER A 120 6.51 -6.65 14.87
C SER A 120 7.39 -7.41 15.87
N GLY A 121 8.63 -6.94 16.04
CA GLY A 121 9.59 -7.60 16.92
C GLY A 121 10.43 -8.68 16.27
N ASN A 122 10.14 -9.08 15.03
CA ASN A 122 10.97 -10.02 14.31
C ASN A 122 12.22 -9.33 13.77
N ASP A 123 13.32 -10.08 13.66
CA ASP A 123 14.57 -9.54 13.11
C ASP A 123 14.45 -9.21 11.64
N ALA A 124 13.66 -9.96 10.92
CA ALA A 124 13.34 -9.69 9.53
C ALA A 124 11.83 -9.90 9.32
N ILE A 125 11.26 -9.13 8.43
CA ILE A 125 9.83 -9.18 8.11
C ILE A 125 9.63 -9.37 6.62
N TRP A 126 8.45 -9.85 6.24
CA TRP A 126 8.05 -10.05 4.86
C TRP A 126 7.11 -8.94 4.43
N LEU A 127 7.39 -8.36 3.28
CA LEU A 127 6.65 -7.21 2.74
C LEU A 127 6.44 -7.39 1.24
N PRO A 128 5.48 -6.66 0.64
CA PRO A 128 5.26 -6.77 -0.80
C PRO A 128 6.52 -6.47 -1.61
N ASN A 129 6.70 -7.23 -2.68
CA ASN A 129 7.81 -7.02 -3.60
C ASN A 129 7.66 -5.66 -4.30
N PRO A 130 8.74 -4.85 -4.41
CA PRO A 130 8.65 -3.54 -5.06
C PRO A 130 8.25 -3.59 -6.54
N ALA A 131 8.38 -4.73 -7.18
CA ALA A 131 7.89 -4.89 -8.55
C ALA A 131 6.35 -4.94 -8.63
N GLN A 132 5.68 -5.22 -7.51
CA GLN A 132 4.23 -5.29 -7.44
C GLN A 132 3.67 -3.93 -7.04
N LYS A 133 3.42 -3.08 -8.04
CA LYS A 133 2.93 -1.72 -7.77
C LYS A 133 1.45 -1.66 -7.43
N ILE A 134 0.67 -2.62 -7.94
CA ILE A 134 -0.77 -2.67 -7.73
C ILE A 134 -1.14 -4.09 -7.37
N TYR A 135 -1.99 -4.25 -6.37
CA TYR A 135 -2.59 -5.53 -6.03
C TYR A 135 -4.11 -5.40 -6.05
N LEU A 136 -4.71 -5.84 -7.16
CA LEU A 136 -6.16 -5.80 -7.37
C LEU A 136 -6.59 -7.13 -7.98
N PRO A 137 -6.91 -8.13 -7.15
CA PRO A 137 -7.42 -9.40 -7.67
C PRO A 137 -8.66 -9.16 -8.52
N VAL A 138 -8.78 -9.89 -9.63
CA VAL A 138 -9.83 -9.67 -10.63
C VAL A 138 -11.23 -9.68 -10.02
N ASN A 139 -11.48 -10.58 -9.09
CA ASN A 139 -12.80 -10.70 -8.44
C ASN A 139 -13.10 -9.54 -7.49
N MET A 140 -12.16 -8.65 -7.24
CA MET A 140 -12.33 -7.51 -6.35
C MET A 140 -12.54 -6.21 -7.11
N LEU A 141 -12.45 -6.23 -8.44
CA LEU A 141 -12.60 -5.02 -9.24
C LEU A 141 -14.07 -4.60 -9.30
N GLY A 142 -14.29 -3.29 -9.30
CA GLY A 142 -15.62 -2.71 -9.44
C GLY A 142 -16.49 -2.80 -8.19
N GLY A 143 -15.99 -3.35 -7.09
CA GLY A 143 -16.76 -3.50 -5.87
C GLY A 143 -16.62 -2.33 -4.90
N GLY A 144 -16.28 -1.16 -5.37
CA GLY A 144 -16.10 -0.02 -4.50
C GLY A 144 -17.40 0.45 -3.88
N ASP A 145 -17.42 0.65 -2.59
CA ASP A 145 -18.55 1.14 -1.86
C ASP A 145 -18.10 2.19 -0.84
N GLY A 146 -18.76 3.32 -0.82
CA GLY A 146 -18.58 4.31 0.22
C GLY A 146 -17.15 4.82 0.38
N GLY A 147 -16.46 5.04 -0.70
CA GLY A 147 -15.15 5.64 -0.62
C GLY A 147 -15.22 7.08 -0.16
N ASN A 148 -14.28 7.46 0.70
CA ASN A 148 -14.13 8.83 1.13
C ASN A 148 -13.28 9.62 0.14
N ALA A 149 -13.10 10.89 0.42
CA ALA A 149 -12.19 11.71 -0.36
C ALA A 149 -10.77 11.11 -0.32
N THR A 150 -10.00 11.37 -1.36
CA THR A 150 -8.63 10.88 -1.47
C THR A 150 -7.80 11.24 -0.23
N GLU A 151 -7.97 12.43 0.29
CA GLU A 151 -7.21 12.88 1.45
C GLU A 151 -7.50 12.04 2.69
N ASP A 152 -8.74 11.62 2.89
CA ASP A 152 -9.09 10.76 4.02
C ASP A 152 -8.38 9.41 3.91
N ARG A 153 -8.33 8.83 2.73
CA ARG A 153 -7.63 7.55 2.53
C ARG A 153 -6.12 7.69 2.73
N LEU A 154 -5.53 8.79 2.29
CA LEU A 154 -4.12 9.05 2.54
C LEU A 154 -3.85 9.22 4.03
N THR A 155 -4.78 9.83 4.76
CA THR A 155 -4.66 9.99 6.22
C THR A 155 -4.76 8.64 6.93
N GLU A 156 -5.63 7.75 6.47
CA GLU A 156 -5.71 6.39 7.02
C GLU A 156 -4.39 5.65 6.86
N ASN A 157 -3.77 5.73 5.69
CA ASN A 157 -2.47 5.11 5.47
C ASN A 157 -1.39 5.71 6.36
N ALA A 158 -1.44 7.00 6.60
CA ALA A 158 -0.52 7.67 7.53
C ALA A 158 -0.73 7.18 8.96
N ALA A 159 -1.99 7.01 9.38
CA ALA A 159 -2.30 6.50 10.70
C ALA A 159 -1.77 5.07 10.88
N ALA A 160 -1.83 4.25 9.86
CA ALA A 160 -1.28 2.90 9.91
C ALA A 160 0.22 2.91 10.17
N GLN A 161 0.95 3.86 9.61
CA GLN A 161 2.38 4.00 9.87
C GLN A 161 2.65 4.38 11.33
N ILE A 162 1.79 5.20 11.91
CA ILE A 162 1.89 5.59 13.32
C ILE A 162 1.62 4.40 14.22
N VAL A 163 0.65 3.56 13.89
CA VAL A 163 0.37 2.33 14.65
C VAL A 163 1.58 1.42 14.63
N ALA A 164 2.19 1.21 13.46
CA ALA A 164 3.40 0.40 13.34
C ALA A 164 4.53 0.95 14.21
N ASP A 165 4.68 2.27 14.28
CA ASP A 165 5.67 2.92 15.12
C ASP A 165 5.44 2.61 16.62
N ARG A 166 4.19 2.66 17.07
CA ARG A 166 3.88 2.37 18.47
C ARG A 166 4.15 0.93 18.87
N ASP A 167 3.99 0.00 17.95
CA ASP A 167 4.24 -1.42 18.21
C ASP A 167 5.73 -1.75 18.21
N PHE A 168 6.53 -0.82 17.76
CA PHE A 168 7.96 -0.97 17.73
C PHE A 168 8.54 -0.71 19.12
#